data_31e4b30ac38a7e3e635578548a1a026d
#
_entry.id   31e4b30ac38a7e3e635578548a1a026d
#
_cell.length_a   1.000
_cell.length_b   1.000
_cell.length_c   1.000
_cell.angle_alpha   90.00
_cell.angle_beta   90.00
_cell.angle_gamma   90.00
#
_symmetry.space_group_name_H-M   'P 1'
#
loop_
_entity.id
_entity.type
_entity.pdbx_description
1 polymer ?
#
loop_
_entity_poly.entity_id
_entity_poly.type
_entity_poly.pdbx_seq_one_letter_code
_entity_poly.pdbx_strand_id
1 'polypeptide(L)'
;MKRDTKHIRAQIVNKTLNYIYTNIDTDISLDELARLNSVSKYHFHKIFKEETGENIFVKITSIRLQKAANLLITDNYSTITEIANNCGYVSPTSFSKAFKKRFTFTPSQWRKGAFRNFTKNKFDINDKSIKNFEGLEPRIKVIPQKTCVYLRLKGYTEANLIKVWQRLLAFAYQCDLKNNTHIGIYHDSTIMIPYEECNYIAALEVDENFEPKNSISKLKIHESLCAIFHYEGKYGDIERLMIYIYQYWMPKSGYEVITLPAYAVFSKNHYLEENDTFILDFHVPIRVV
;
A
#
# COMPACT_ATOMS: atom_id res chain seq x y z
N MET A 1 -23.36 18.91 -11.23
CA MET A 1 -22.09 19.68 -11.30
C MET A 1 -21.08 19.35 -10.19
N LYS A 2 -21.40 19.43 -8.87
CA LYS A 2 -20.42 19.10 -7.80
C LYS A 2 -20.02 17.61 -7.69
N ARG A 3 -20.88 16.66 -8.13
CA ARG A 3 -20.62 15.21 -8.03
C ARG A 3 -19.66 14.71 -9.08
N ASP A 4 -19.79 15.15 -10.33
CA ASP A 4 -18.87 14.78 -11.42
C ASP A 4 -17.45 15.25 -11.15
N THR A 5 -17.31 16.44 -10.56
CA THR A 5 -16.00 17.00 -10.19
C THR A 5 -15.25 16.13 -9.16
N LYS A 6 -15.93 15.55 -8.17
CA LYS A 6 -15.29 14.70 -7.16
C LYS A 6 -14.83 13.36 -7.74
N HIS A 7 -15.64 12.77 -8.60
CA HIS A 7 -15.28 11.53 -9.30
C HIS A 7 -14.06 11.73 -10.21
N ILE A 8 -14.05 12.80 -11.00
CA ILE A 8 -12.92 13.16 -11.87
C ILE A 8 -11.63 13.38 -11.05
N ARG A 9 -11.72 14.07 -9.93
CA ARG A 9 -10.57 14.27 -9.04
C ARG A 9 -9.99 12.97 -8.50
N ALA A 10 -10.85 12.05 -8.06
CA ALA A 10 -10.44 10.74 -7.60
C ALA A 10 -9.78 9.91 -8.71
N GLN A 11 -10.31 9.97 -9.94
CA GLN A 11 -9.70 9.33 -11.11
C GLN A 11 -8.30 9.91 -11.41
N ILE A 12 -8.12 11.23 -11.34
CA ILE A 12 -6.82 11.89 -11.50
C ILE A 12 -5.82 11.34 -10.47
N VAL A 13 -6.20 11.29 -9.19
CA VAL A 13 -5.33 10.77 -8.14
C VAL A 13 -4.99 9.30 -8.36
N ASN A 14 -5.97 8.46 -8.69
CA ASN A 14 -5.74 7.03 -8.92
C ASN A 14 -4.81 6.78 -10.11
N LYS A 15 -5.06 7.44 -11.24
CA LYS A 15 -4.21 7.34 -12.43
C LYS A 15 -2.77 7.79 -12.12
N THR A 16 -2.64 8.87 -11.36
CA THR A 16 -1.34 9.38 -10.91
C THR A 16 -0.61 8.40 -10.00
N LEU A 17 -1.27 7.88 -8.97
CA LEU A 17 -0.65 6.93 -8.04
C LEU A 17 -0.23 5.65 -8.76
N ASN A 18 -1.10 5.12 -9.64
CA ASN A 18 -0.73 3.96 -10.45
C ASN A 18 0.50 4.24 -11.31
N TYR A 19 0.54 5.39 -11.99
CA TYR A 19 1.72 5.79 -12.79
C TYR A 19 2.99 5.85 -11.94
N ILE A 20 2.92 6.43 -10.73
CA ILE A 20 4.06 6.52 -9.81
C ILE A 20 4.52 5.11 -9.39
N TYR A 21 3.60 4.21 -9.03
CA TYR A 21 3.98 2.86 -8.60
C TYR A 21 4.65 2.04 -9.71
N THR A 22 4.22 2.22 -10.96
CA THR A 22 4.78 1.48 -12.11
C THR A 22 6.06 2.10 -12.67
N ASN A 23 6.34 3.39 -12.40
CA ASN A 23 7.47 4.14 -12.96
C ASN A 23 8.36 4.77 -11.89
N ILE A 24 8.43 4.19 -10.69
CA ILE A 24 9.07 4.82 -9.51
C ILE A 24 10.57 5.03 -9.68
N ASP A 25 11.22 4.26 -10.53
CA ASP A 25 12.64 4.31 -10.89
C ASP A 25 12.99 5.39 -11.92
N THR A 26 11.99 5.99 -12.56
CA THR A 26 12.18 7.05 -13.56
C THR A 26 12.18 8.45 -12.94
N ASP A 27 12.58 9.46 -13.73
CA ASP A 27 12.45 10.85 -13.32
C ASP A 27 11.01 11.35 -13.55
N ILE A 28 10.20 11.25 -12.50
CA ILE A 28 8.79 11.65 -12.52
C ILE A 28 8.68 13.17 -12.33
N SER A 29 8.26 13.88 -13.36
CA SER A 29 8.06 15.33 -13.32
C SER A 29 6.60 15.74 -13.12
N LEU A 30 6.39 16.92 -12.54
CA LEU A 30 5.05 17.51 -12.40
C LEU A 30 4.37 17.76 -13.76
N ASP A 31 5.16 18.11 -14.78
CA ASP A 31 4.69 18.30 -16.15
C ASP A 31 4.10 17.03 -16.74
N GLU A 32 4.79 15.94 -16.55
CA GLU A 32 4.39 14.63 -17.02
C GLU A 32 3.10 14.19 -16.35
N LEU A 33 3.00 14.31 -15.02
CA LEU A 33 1.80 13.95 -14.27
C LEU A 33 0.59 14.82 -14.63
N ALA A 34 0.81 16.11 -14.88
CA ALA A 34 -0.24 17.01 -15.31
C ALA A 34 -0.73 16.67 -16.74
N ARG A 35 0.19 16.39 -17.68
CA ARG A 35 -0.13 15.93 -19.04
C ARG A 35 -0.86 14.59 -19.03
N LEU A 36 -0.40 13.62 -18.22
CA LEU A 36 -1.06 12.33 -18.05
C LEU A 36 -2.53 12.47 -17.71
N ASN A 37 -2.90 13.52 -16.98
CA ASN A 37 -4.25 13.78 -16.50
C ASN A 37 -4.99 14.87 -17.30
N SER A 38 -4.38 15.42 -18.36
CA SER A 38 -4.95 16.48 -19.21
C SER A 38 -5.39 17.73 -18.42
N VAL A 39 -4.61 18.12 -17.40
CA VAL A 39 -4.85 19.30 -16.58
C VAL A 39 -3.60 20.18 -16.47
N SER A 40 -3.77 21.45 -16.09
CA SER A 40 -2.61 22.33 -15.82
C SER A 40 -1.86 21.87 -14.56
N LYS A 41 -0.55 22.15 -14.47
CA LYS A 41 0.31 21.84 -13.31
C LYS A 41 -0.29 22.37 -11.99
N TYR A 42 -0.76 23.60 -12.00
CA TYR A 42 -1.36 24.22 -10.82
C TYR A 42 -2.62 23.48 -10.38
N HIS A 43 -3.50 23.18 -11.32
CA HIS A 43 -4.75 22.47 -11.04
C HIS A 43 -4.50 21.03 -10.57
N PHE A 44 -3.55 20.33 -11.22
CA PHE A 44 -3.11 19.00 -10.81
C PHE A 44 -2.60 18.99 -9.36
N HIS A 45 -1.65 19.88 -9.04
CA HIS A 45 -1.06 19.97 -7.70
C HIS A 45 -2.13 20.24 -6.62
N LYS A 46 -3.07 21.15 -6.93
CA LYS A 46 -4.19 21.48 -6.04
C LYS A 46 -5.09 20.26 -5.81
N ILE A 47 -5.53 19.58 -6.90
CA ILE A 47 -6.36 18.37 -6.80
C ILE A 47 -5.66 17.31 -5.97
N PHE A 48 -4.41 16.99 -6.30
CA PHE A 48 -3.68 15.92 -5.62
C PHE A 48 -3.58 16.19 -4.12
N LYS A 49 -3.21 17.43 -3.73
CA LYS A 49 -3.10 17.82 -2.32
C LYS A 49 -4.44 17.80 -1.58
N GLU A 50 -5.53 18.24 -2.21
CA GLU A 50 -6.86 18.25 -1.60
C GLU A 50 -7.43 16.83 -1.42
N GLU A 51 -7.18 15.92 -2.36
CA GLU A 51 -7.69 14.54 -2.31
C GLU A 51 -6.86 13.60 -1.44
N THR A 52 -5.51 13.81 -1.37
CA THR A 52 -4.59 12.92 -0.62
C THR A 52 -4.13 13.52 0.70
N GLY A 53 -4.29 14.84 0.89
CA GLY A 53 -3.81 15.57 2.06
C GLY A 53 -2.30 15.80 2.07
N GLU A 54 -1.58 15.51 0.97
CA GLU A 54 -0.12 15.66 0.89
C GLU A 54 0.37 16.17 -0.48
N ASN A 55 1.60 16.71 -0.50
CA ASN A 55 2.24 17.15 -1.73
C ASN A 55 2.70 15.94 -2.56
N ILE A 56 2.55 16.01 -3.89
CA ILE A 56 2.93 14.94 -4.81
C ILE A 56 4.40 14.51 -4.67
N PHE A 57 5.35 15.45 -4.52
CA PHE A 57 6.77 15.13 -4.37
C PHE A 57 7.07 14.46 -3.02
N VAL A 58 6.33 14.81 -1.97
CA VAL A 58 6.40 14.12 -0.67
C VAL A 58 5.94 12.68 -0.84
N LYS A 59 4.84 12.45 -1.56
CA LYS A 59 4.34 11.10 -1.85
C LYS A 59 5.33 10.26 -2.66
N ILE A 60 5.86 10.81 -3.76
CA ILE A 60 6.89 10.13 -4.58
C ILE A 60 8.09 9.74 -3.72
N THR A 61 8.61 10.68 -2.93
CA THR A 61 9.76 10.44 -2.04
C THR A 61 9.43 9.34 -1.01
N SER A 62 8.24 9.36 -0.43
CA SER A 62 7.80 8.35 0.53
C SER A 62 7.76 6.95 -0.10
N ILE A 63 7.18 6.81 -1.29
CA ILE A 63 7.11 5.54 -2.03
C ILE A 63 8.52 5.03 -2.38
N ARG A 64 9.39 5.91 -2.89
CA ARG A 64 10.79 5.58 -3.19
C ARG A 64 11.54 5.05 -1.97
N LEU A 65 11.42 5.72 -0.84
CA LEU A 65 12.10 5.32 0.39
C LEU A 65 11.54 4.04 0.98
N GLN A 66 10.23 3.79 0.87
CA GLN A 66 9.63 2.51 1.29
C GLN A 66 10.13 1.34 0.41
N LYS A 67 10.14 1.52 -0.91
CA LYS A 67 10.72 0.54 -1.84
C LYS A 67 12.18 0.25 -1.48
N ALA A 68 13.00 1.30 -1.29
CA ALA A 68 14.40 1.14 -0.92
C ALA A 68 14.58 0.42 0.42
N ALA A 69 13.76 0.73 1.42
CA ALA A 69 13.81 0.07 2.72
C ALA A 69 13.53 -1.44 2.63
N ASN A 70 12.57 -1.83 1.77
CA ASN A 70 12.29 -3.24 1.50
C ASN A 70 13.46 -3.91 0.76
N LEU A 71 13.95 -3.32 -0.34
CA LEU A 71 15.08 -3.86 -1.11
C LEU A 71 16.34 -4.01 -0.27
N LEU A 72 16.63 -3.07 0.63
CA LEU A 72 17.77 -3.17 1.55
C LEU A 72 17.69 -4.38 2.51
N ILE A 73 16.50 -4.94 2.72
CA ILE A 73 16.28 -6.12 3.55
C ILE A 73 16.30 -7.40 2.69
N THR A 74 15.72 -7.34 1.49
CA THR A 74 15.44 -8.53 0.68
C THR A 74 16.48 -8.81 -0.39
N ASP A 75 17.06 -7.76 -0.98
CA ASP A 75 18.09 -7.86 -2.03
C ASP A 75 19.50 -7.83 -1.40
N ASN A 76 20.11 -8.99 -1.29
CA ASN A 76 21.46 -9.15 -0.73
C ASN A 76 22.57 -8.97 -1.78
N TYR A 77 22.24 -8.86 -3.07
CA TYR A 77 23.20 -8.84 -4.18
C TYR A 77 23.50 -7.42 -4.66
N SER A 78 22.46 -6.58 -4.76
CA SER A 78 22.65 -5.20 -5.23
C SER A 78 23.38 -4.33 -4.21
N THR A 79 24.24 -3.45 -4.71
CA THR A 79 24.87 -2.41 -3.89
C THR A 79 23.86 -1.36 -3.44
N ILE A 80 24.20 -0.57 -2.41
CA ILE A 80 23.33 0.54 -1.95
C ILE A 80 23.11 1.56 -3.06
N THR A 81 24.09 1.76 -3.95
CA THR A 81 23.99 2.66 -5.08
C THR A 81 23.00 2.14 -6.13
N GLU A 82 23.06 0.85 -6.46
CA GLU A 82 22.10 0.23 -7.38
C GLU A 82 20.68 0.28 -6.82
N ILE A 83 20.48 0.00 -5.54
CA ILE A 83 19.17 0.15 -4.89
C ILE A 83 18.69 1.62 -4.95
N ALA A 84 19.56 2.60 -4.72
CA ALA A 84 19.19 4.00 -4.85
C ALA A 84 18.71 4.33 -6.27
N ASN A 85 19.45 3.87 -7.29
CA ASN A 85 19.08 4.06 -8.70
C ASN A 85 17.74 3.37 -9.03
N ASN A 86 17.54 2.12 -8.61
CA ASN A 86 16.30 1.36 -8.79
C ASN A 86 15.10 1.98 -8.07
N CYS A 87 15.36 2.92 -7.16
CA CYS A 87 14.34 3.73 -6.48
C CYS A 87 14.27 5.18 -7.00
N GLY A 88 14.85 5.48 -8.17
CA GLY A 88 14.76 6.78 -8.83
C GLY A 88 15.62 7.89 -8.20
N TYR A 89 16.70 7.54 -7.50
CA TYR A 89 17.68 8.50 -6.99
C TYR A 89 18.92 8.54 -7.88
N VAL A 90 19.17 9.67 -8.51
CA VAL A 90 20.38 9.89 -9.32
C VAL A 90 21.63 10.03 -8.43
N SER A 91 21.48 10.57 -7.21
CA SER A 91 22.60 10.82 -6.29
C SER A 91 22.51 9.92 -5.06
N PRO A 92 23.48 8.98 -4.86
CA PRO A 92 23.58 8.16 -3.66
C PRO A 92 23.67 8.98 -2.36
N THR A 93 24.27 10.15 -2.42
CA THR A 93 24.37 11.08 -1.29
C THR A 93 23.00 11.64 -0.92
N SER A 94 22.22 12.10 -1.91
CA SER A 94 20.86 12.59 -1.70
C SER A 94 19.94 11.49 -1.17
N PHE A 95 20.06 10.28 -1.71
CA PHE A 95 19.37 9.10 -1.21
C PHE A 95 19.69 8.84 0.27
N SER A 96 20.99 8.74 0.61
CA SER A 96 21.42 8.43 1.98
C SER A 96 20.94 9.47 2.99
N LYS A 97 20.96 10.77 2.62
CA LYS A 97 20.42 11.86 3.46
C LYS A 97 18.91 11.73 3.64
N ALA A 98 18.14 11.52 2.57
CA ALA A 98 16.69 11.36 2.62
C ALA A 98 16.28 10.11 3.43
N PHE A 99 16.99 9.00 3.23
CA PHE A 99 16.76 7.74 3.94
C PHE A 99 17.02 7.89 5.44
N LYS A 100 18.18 8.47 5.83
CA LYS A 100 18.51 8.72 7.23
C LYS A 100 17.54 9.70 7.89
N LYS A 101 17.09 10.73 7.17
CA LYS A 101 16.07 11.66 7.66
C LYS A 101 14.74 10.95 7.96
N ARG A 102 14.36 9.98 7.13
CA ARG A 102 13.08 9.25 7.26
C ARG A 102 13.12 8.16 8.32
N PHE A 103 14.20 7.35 8.34
CA PHE A 103 14.30 6.14 9.14
C PHE A 103 15.26 6.23 10.31
N THR A 104 15.92 7.37 10.53
CA THR A 104 16.96 7.62 11.56
C THR A 104 18.24 6.81 11.37
N PHE A 105 18.24 5.76 10.57
CA PHE A 105 19.39 4.92 10.22
C PHE A 105 19.86 5.19 8.80
N THR A 106 21.16 4.98 8.54
CA THR A 106 21.69 4.99 7.17
C THR A 106 21.25 3.73 6.42
N PRO A 107 21.24 3.73 5.06
CA PRO A 107 20.94 2.53 4.27
C PRO A 107 21.83 1.34 4.65
N SER A 108 23.11 1.56 4.92
CA SER A 108 24.05 0.52 5.35
C SER A 108 23.70 -0.07 6.71
N GLN A 109 23.35 0.78 7.68
CA GLN A 109 22.89 0.31 9.00
C GLN A 109 21.58 -0.47 8.89
N TRP A 110 20.65 0.01 8.05
CA TRP A 110 19.38 -0.66 7.78
C TRP A 110 19.59 -2.07 7.24
N ARG A 111 20.40 -2.23 6.20
CA ARG A 111 20.78 -3.54 5.62
C ARG A 111 21.41 -4.48 6.65
N LYS A 112 22.23 -3.95 7.58
CA LYS A 112 22.88 -4.70 8.64
C LYS A 112 21.94 -5.06 9.82
N GLY A 113 20.63 -4.79 9.69
CA GLY A 113 19.62 -5.21 10.66
C GLY A 113 19.03 -4.12 11.54
N ALA A 114 19.44 -2.83 11.38
CA ALA A 114 18.87 -1.73 12.17
C ALA A 114 17.35 -1.57 11.96
N PHE A 115 16.79 -2.08 10.85
CA PHE A 115 15.35 -2.13 10.62
C PHE A 115 14.59 -2.86 11.74
N ARG A 116 15.20 -3.88 12.39
CA ARG A 116 14.58 -4.58 13.52
C ARG A 116 14.40 -3.67 14.73
N ASN A 117 15.40 -2.83 15.01
CA ASN A 117 15.30 -1.84 16.09
C ASN A 117 14.26 -0.77 15.78
N PHE A 118 14.21 -0.31 14.53
CA PHE A 118 13.18 0.64 14.07
C PHE A 118 11.77 0.07 14.28
N THR A 119 11.56 -1.19 13.92
CA THR A 119 10.27 -1.88 14.08
C THR A 119 9.92 -2.09 15.55
N LYS A 120 10.88 -2.57 16.38
CA LYS A 120 10.67 -2.76 17.84
C LYS A 120 10.29 -1.47 18.55
N ASN A 121 10.90 -0.35 18.17
CA ASN A 121 10.59 0.95 18.77
C ASN A 121 9.17 1.44 18.40
N LYS A 122 8.62 0.97 17.31
CA LYS A 122 7.29 1.38 16.81
C LYS A 122 6.16 0.46 17.26
N PHE A 123 6.48 -0.83 17.41
CA PHE A 123 5.53 -1.86 17.84
C PHE A 123 6.13 -2.59 19.04
N ASP A 124 5.34 -2.83 20.06
CA ASP A 124 5.72 -3.73 21.16
C ASP A 124 5.70 -5.18 20.64
N ILE A 125 6.70 -5.49 19.80
CA ILE A 125 6.86 -6.81 19.18
C ILE A 125 7.84 -7.59 20.01
N ASN A 126 7.35 -8.57 20.72
CA ASN A 126 8.19 -9.61 21.29
C ASN A 126 8.32 -10.78 20.29
N ASP A 127 9.41 -11.54 20.40
CA ASP A 127 9.66 -12.69 19.52
C ASP A 127 8.54 -13.74 19.60
N LYS A 128 7.78 -13.80 20.70
CA LYS A 128 6.63 -14.71 20.84
C LYS A 128 5.47 -14.36 19.90
N SER A 129 5.21 -13.07 19.66
CA SER A 129 4.12 -12.66 18.77
C SER A 129 4.41 -12.95 17.29
N ILE A 130 5.67 -13.03 16.91
CA ILE A 130 6.11 -13.41 15.55
C ILE A 130 6.15 -14.94 15.39
N LYS A 131 6.45 -15.68 16.46
CA LYS A 131 6.46 -17.16 16.44
C LYS A 131 5.13 -17.78 15.99
N ASN A 132 4.02 -17.08 16.21
CA ASN A 132 2.70 -17.54 15.74
C ASN A 132 2.61 -17.65 14.21
N PHE A 133 3.53 -17.02 13.47
CA PHE A 133 3.58 -17.09 12.00
C PHE A 133 4.67 -18.05 11.50
N GLU A 134 5.48 -18.67 12.38
CA GLU A 134 6.51 -19.64 11.97
C GLU A 134 5.85 -20.82 11.24
N GLY A 135 6.34 -21.12 10.03
CA GLY A 135 5.77 -22.16 9.16
C GLY A 135 4.59 -21.71 8.31
N LEU A 136 4.20 -20.44 8.40
CA LEU A 136 3.18 -19.89 7.50
C LEU A 136 3.80 -19.68 6.11
N GLU A 137 3.42 -20.54 5.14
CA GLU A 137 3.89 -20.50 3.77
C GLU A 137 2.80 -19.95 2.84
N PRO A 138 3.17 -19.06 1.91
CA PRO A 138 2.21 -18.52 0.96
C PRO A 138 1.94 -19.45 -0.21
N ARG A 139 0.79 -19.28 -0.83
CA ARG A 139 0.53 -19.76 -2.19
C ARG A 139 1.05 -18.71 -3.17
N ILE A 140 1.84 -19.15 -4.16
CA ILE A 140 2.34 -18.26 -5.22
C ILE A 140 1.41 -18.40 -6.44
N LYS A 141 0.78 -17.27 -6.83
CA LYS A 141 -0.22 -17.29 -7.91
C LYS A 141 -0.25 -15.96 -8.66
N VAL A 142 -0.45 -16.01 -9.98
CA VAL A 142 -0.82 -14.84 -10.78
C VAL A 142 -2.28 -14.51 -10.48
N ILE A 143 -2.52 -13.30 -10.02
CA ILE A 143 -3.86 -12.78 -9.74
C ILE A 143 -4.26 -11.87 -10.91
N PRO A 144 -5.39 -12.13 -11.56
CA PRO A 144 -5.86 -11.31 -12.68
C PRO A 144 -6.24 -9.92 -12.21
N GLN A 145 -6.31 -8.99 -13.16
CA GLN A 145 -6.81 -7.63 -12.91
C GLN A 145 -8.21 -7.66 -12.29
N LYS A 146 -8.45 -6.83 -11.28
CA LYS A 146 -9.74 -6.65 -10.63
C LYS A 146 -10.20 -5.21 -10.75
N THR A 147 -11.50 -5.02 -10.96
CA THR A 147 -12.14 -3.70 -10.89
C THR A 147 -12.83 -3.56 -9.55
N CYS A 148 -12.59 -2.45 -8.87
CA CYS A 148 -13.13 -2.19 -7.54
C CYS A 148 -13.76 -0.81 -7.44
N VAL A 149 -14.83 -0.71 -6.67
CA VAL A 149 -15.31 0.56 -6.12
C VAL A 149 -14.73 0.76 -4.73
N TYR A 150 -14.44 2.00 -4.33
CA TYR A 150 -13.68 2.22 -3.11
C TYR A 150 -13.95 3.55 -2.41
N LEU A 151 -13.57 3.57 -1.14
CA LEU A 151 -13.37 4.76 -0.33
C LEU A 151 -11.93 4.81 0.19
N ARG A 152 -11.30 5.99 0.11
CA ARG A 152 -9.97 6.26 0.66
C ARG A 152 -10.08 6.84 2.05
N LEU A 153 -9.19 6.39 2.93
CA LEU A 153 -9.00 6.90 4.28
C LEU A 153 -7.54 7.32 4.47
N LYS A 154 -7.30 8.46 5.12
CA LYS A 154 -6.00 8.84 5.66
C LYS A 154 -6.05 8.75 7.18
N GLY A 155 -5.04 8.12 7.75
CA GLY A 155 -4.95 7.83 9.19
C GLY A 155 -5.67 6.54 9.60
N TYR A 156 -4.94 5.67 10.28
CA TYR A 156 -5.46 4.40 10.80
C TYR A 156 -5.90 4.56 12.24
N THR A 157 -7.18 4.74 12.47
CA THR A 157 -7.79 4.43 13.76
C THR A 157 -8.88 3.41 13.51
N GLU A 158 -9.08 2.49 14.46
CA GLU A 158 -10.12 1.47 14.36
C GLU A 158 -11.49 2.07 14.05
N ALA A 159 -11.87 3.13 14.78
CA ALA A 159 -13.12 3.84 14.57
C ALA A 159 -13.27 4.41 13.14
N ASN A 160 -12.18 4.89 12.53
CA ASN A 160 -12.21 5.41 11.17
C ASN A 160 -12.29 4.27 10.14
N LEU A 161 -11.61 3.14 10.39
CA LEU A 161 -11.68 1.94 9.55
C LEU A 161 -13.08 1.35 9.57
N ILE A 162 -13.70 1.20 10.74
CA ILE A 162 -15.10 0.75 10.87
C ILE A 162 -16.02 1.68 10.07
N LYS A 163 -15.92 2.99 10.25
CA LYS A 163 -16.77 3.96 9.54
C LYS A 163 -16.63 3.91 8.02
N VAL A 164 -15.41 3.74 7.49
CA VAL A 164 -15.21 3.67 6.04
C VAL A 164 -15.82 2.40 5.47
N TRP A 165 -15.69 1.26 6.15
CA TRP A 165 -16.30 0.01 5.75
C TRP A 165 -17.83 0.04 5.83
N GLN A 166 -18.39 0.56 6.90
CA GLN A 166 -19.85 0.73 7.04
C GLN A 166 -20.44 1.61 5.92
N ARG A 167 -19.74 2.71 5.56
CA ARG A 167 -20.17 3.57 4.45
C ARG A 167 -20.10 2.85 3.09
N LEU A 168 -19.08 2.02 2.89
CA LEU A 168 -18.93 1.26 1.66
C LEU A 168 -20.00 0.15 1.55
N LEU A 169 -20.35 -0.52 2.66
CA LEU A 169 -21.45 -1.48 2.72
C LEU A 169 -22.81 -0.84 2.48
N ALA A 170 -23.07 0.31 3.08
CA ALA A 170 -24.30 1.04 2.84
C ALA A 170 -24.47 1.40 1.34
N PHE A 171 -23.37 1.76 0.67
CA PHE A 171 -23.37 1.96 -0.77
C PHE A 171 -23.67 0.67 -1.53
N ALA A 172 -23.02 -0.44 -1.17
CA ALA A 172 -23.25 -1.74 -1.81
C ALA A 172 -24.73 -2.15 -1.72
N TYR A 173 -25.32 -1.99 -0.54
CA TYR A 173 -26.74 -2.25 -0.32
C TYR A 173 -27.65 -1.39 -1.22
N GLN A 174 -27.37 -0.08 -1.33
CA GLN A 174 -28.13 0.84 -2.18
C GLN A 174 -28.03 0.52 -3.69
N CYS A 175 -26.94 -0.12 -4.10
CA CYS A 175 -26.70 -0.50 -5.49
C CYS A 175 -27.06 -1.97 -5.80
N ASP A 176 -27.66 -2.69 -4.85
CA ASP A 176 -27.97 -4.13 -4.95
C ASP A 176 -26.74 -4.97 -5.30
N LEU A 177 -25.57 -4.54 -4.85
CA LEU A 177 -24.34 -5.30 -5.02
C LEU A 177 -24.33 -6.44 -3.99
N LYS A 178 -24.56 -7.68 -4.43
CA LYS A 178 -24.57 -8.88 -3.58
C LYS A 178 -23.26 -9.64 -3.68
N ASN A 179 -22.87 -10.31 -2.58
CA ASN A 179 -21.70 -11.20 -2.53
C ASN A 179 -20.39 -10.56 -2.96
N ASN A 180 -20.13 -9.32 -2.53
CA ASN A 180 -18.91 -8.60 -2.90
C ASN A 180 -17.69 -9.08 -2.13
N THR A 181 -16.58 -9.24 -2.84
CA THR A 181 -15.27 -9.44 -2.23
C THR A 181 -14.82 -8.17 -1.53
N HIS A 182 -14.59 -8.22 -0.23
CA HIS A 182 -14.05 -7.12 0.58
C HIS A 182 -12.54 -7.07 0.44
N ILE A 183 -11.99 -5.93 0.00
CA ILE A 183 -10.57 -5.77 -0.24
C ILE A 183 -10.04 -4.55 0.51
N GLY A 184 -9.09 -4.77 1.41
CA GLY A 184 -8.35 -3.70 2.08
C GLY A 184 -7.00 -3.46 1.40
N ILE A 185 -6.74 -2.27 0.83
CA ILE A 185 -5.49 -1.98 0.13
C ILE A 185 -4.61 -1.07 0.98
N TYR A 186 -3.37 -1.51 1.20
CA TYR A 186 -2.36 -0.86 2.04
C TYR A 186 -1.38 -0.08 1.15
N HIS A 187 -1.71 1.18 0.87
CA HIS A 187 -0.84 2.05 0.06
C HIS A 187 0.45 2.45 0.75
N ASP A 188 0.43 2.47 2.07
CA ASP A 188 1.59 2.79 2.89
C ASP A 188 1.81 1.68 3.92
N SER A 189 3.08 1.38 4.18
CA SER A 189 3.44 0.40 5.19
C SER A 189 3.30 1.01 6.59
N THR A 190 2.37 0.51 7.38
CA THR A 190 2.21 0.91 8.79
C THR A 190 3.46 0.65 9.62
N ILE A 191 4.32 -0.26 9.17
CA ILE A 191 5.62 -0.54 9.78
C ILE A 191 6.59 0.63 9.59
N MET A 192 6.51 1.33 8.45
CA MET A 192 7.48 2.36 8.03
C MET A 192 6.98 3.78 8.21
N ILE A 193 5.66 3.97 8.26
CA ILE A 193 5.00 5.29 8.30
C ILE A 193 4.13 5.39 9.55
N PRO A 194 4.03 6.57 10.21
CA PRO A 194 3.07 6.78 11.29
C PRO A 194 1.63 6.50 10.86
N TYR A 195 0.82 5.94 11.76
CA TYR A 195 -0.57 5.58 11.46
C TYR A 195 -1.40 6.76 10.91
N GLU A 196 -1.14 7.96 11.42
CA GLU A 196 -1.84 9.20 11.05
C GLU A 196 -1.54 9.63 9.61
N GLU A 197 -0.39 9.20 9.07
CA GLU A 197 0.05 9.52 7.71
C GLU A 197 -0.29 8.43 6.69
N CYS A 198 -0.61 7.20 7.15
CA CYS A 198 -0.89 6.08 6.28
C CYS A 198 -2.20 6.25 5.51
N ASN A 199 -2.18 5.88 4.24
CA ASN A 199 -3.36 5.78 3.40
C ASN A 199 -3.85 4.34 3.31
N TYR A 200 -5.15 4.17 3.49
CA TYR A 200 -5.87 2.91 3.36
C TYR A 200 -7.01 3.05 2.36
N ILE A 201 -7.31 1.99 1.66
CA ILE A 201 -8.48 1.92 0.80
C ILE A 201 -9.34 0.72 1.23
N ALA A 202 -10.59 0.99 1.57
CA ALA A 202 -11.63 -0.01 1.63
C ALA A 202 -12.26 -0.14 0.24
N ALA A 203 -12.29 -1.34 -0.33
CA ALA A 203 -12.76 -1.60 -1.67
C ALA A 203 -13.67 -2.82 -1.75
N LEU A 204 -14.59 -2.81 -2.71
CA LEU A 204 -15.42 -3.94 -3.11
C LEU A 204 -15.15 -4.27 -4.57
N GLU A 205 -14.90 -5.54 -4.87
CA GLU A 205 -14.78 -6.02 -6.24
C GLU A 205 -16.13 -5.93 -6.94
N VAL A 206 -16.14 -5.41 -8.16
CA VAL A 206 -17.35 -5.22 -8.98
C VAL A 206 -17.07 -5.59 -10.43
N ASP A 207 -18.13 -5.76 -11.22
CA ASP A 207 -18.03 -5.91 -12.66
C ASP A 207 -17.30 -4.72 -13.30
N GLU A 208 -16.52 -4.98 -14.36
CA GLU A 208 -15.73 -3.94 -15.03
C GLU A 208 -16.59 -2.80 -15.57
N ASN A 209 -17.81 -3.11 -16.01
CA ASN A 209 -18.77 -2.14 -16.55
C ASN A 209 -19.58 -1.42 -15.47
N PHE A 210 -19.42 -1.80 -14.20
CA PHE A 210 -20.13 -1.12 -13.11
C PHE A 210 -19.69 0.33 -13.00
N GLU A 211 -20.65 1.25 -13.03
CA GLU A 211 -20.39 2.68 -12.86
C GLU A 211 -20.91 3.16 -11.50
N PRO A 212 -20.00 3.56 -10.59
CA PRO A 212 -20.37 3.98 -9.26
C PRO A 212 -21.14 5.31 -9.30
N LYS A 213 -22.16 5.42 -8.46
CA LYS A 213 -22.91 6.66 -8.21
C LYS A 213 -22.39 7.35 -6.96
N ASN A 214 -22.66 8.65 -6.84
CA ASN A 214 -22.34 9.46 -5.66
C ASN A 214 -20.83 9.73 -5.45
N SER A 215 -20.34 9.57 -4.21
CA SER A 215 -18.96 9.89 -3.81
C SER A 215 -18.01 8.71 -3.87
N ILE A 216 -18.46 7.58 -4.37
CA ILE A 216 -17.65 6.37 -4.54
C ILE A 216 -16.86 6.48 -5.84
N SER A 217 -15.63 6.03 -5.82
CA SER A 217 -14.74 6.06 -6.97
C SER A 217 -14.33 4.65 -7.37
N LYS A 218 -13.82 4.51 -8.60
CA LYS A 218 -13.43 3.23 -9.20
C LYS A 218 -11.91 3.15 -9.33
N LEU A 219 -11.33 2.02 -9.06
CA LEU A 219 -9.92 1.73 -9.28
C LEU A 219 -9.74 0.34 -9.88
N LYS A 220 -8.56 0.08 -10.43
CA LYS A 220 -8.11 -1.25 -10.85
C LYS A 220 -6.98 -1.73 -9.97
N ILE A 221 -7.06 -2.97 -9.48
CA ILE A 221 -5.92 -3.73 -8.96
C ILE A 221 -5.33 -4.44 -10.16
N HIS A 222 -4.06 -4.16 -10.49
CA HIS A 222 -3.43 -4.68 -11.69
C HIS A 222 -3.06 -6.15 -11.52
N GLU A 223 -3.06 -6.87 -12.66
CA GLU A 223 -2.54 -8.23 -12.71
C GLU A 223 -1.11 -8.27 -12.16
N SER A 224 -0.84 -9.24 -11.30
CA SER A 224 0.49 -9.43 -10.70
C SER A 224 0.68 -10.84 -10.15
N LEU A 225 1.94 -11.30 -10.14
CA LEU A 225 2.32 -12.45 -9.34
C LEU A 225 2.28 -12.06 -7.87
N CYS A 226 1.57 -12.85 -7.05
CA CYS A 226 1.40 -12.59 -5.64
C CYS A 226 1.83 -13.77 -4.77
N ALA A 227 2.49 -13.46 -3.66
CA ALA A 227 2.56 -14.36 -2.50
C ALA A 227 1.32 -14.12 -1.65
N ILE A 228 0.51 -15.16 -1.43
CA ILE A 228 -0.80 -15.10 -0.79
C ILE A 228 -0.74 -15.86 0.54
N PHE A 229 -0.82 -15.14 1.64
CA PHE A 229 -0.80 -15.67 2.99
C PHE A 229 -2.23 -15.77 3.52
N HIS A 230 -2.71 -17.00 3.73
CA HIS A 230 -3.99 -17.23 4.40
C HIS A 230 -3.81 -17.12 5.90
N TYR A 231 -4.59 -16.26 6.57
CA TYR A 231 -4.48 -16.07 8.00
C TYR A 231 -5.82 -15.76 8.66
N GLU A 232 -6.02 -16.38 9.81
CA GLU A 232 -7.09 -16.06 10.75
C GLU A 232 -6.49 -15.40 11.99
N GLY A 233 -7.02 -14.25 12.38
CA GLY A 233 -6.46 -13.46 13.47
C GLY A 233 -7.42 -12.45 14.07
N LYS A 234 -6.84 -11.55 14.87
CA LYS A 234 -7.55 -10.47 15.56
C LYS A 234 -7.02 -9.12 15.13
N TYR A 235 -7.75 -8.06 15.48
CA TYR A 235 -7.29 -6.69 15.27
C TYR A 235 -5.84 -6.52 15.77
N GLY A 236 -4.98 -5.90 14.94
CA GLY A 236 -3.54 -5.72 15.20
C GLY A 236 -2.64 -6.87 14.73
N ASP A 237 -3.17 -8.02 14.32
CA ASP A 237 -2.35 -9.12 13.81
C ASP A 237 -1.90 -8.91 12.36
N ILE A 238 -2.59 -8.07 11.61
CA ILE A 238 -2.21 -7.75 10.21
C ILE A 238 -0.83 -7.09 10.16
N GLU A 239 -0.55 -6.16 11.07
CA GLU A 239 0.77 -5.52 11.16
C GLU A 239 1.86 -6.52 11.54
N ARG A 240 1.59 -7.44 12.45
CA ARG A 240 2.50 -8.52 12.82
C ARG A 240 2.74 -9.48 11.66
N LEU A 241 1.69 -9.83 10.91
CA LEU A 241 1.78 -10.61 9.69
C LEU A 241 2.67 -9.91 8.65
N MET A 242 2.47 -8.60 8.43
CA MET A 242 3.32 -7.81 7.54
C MET A 242 4.78 -7.84 7.99
N ILE A 243 5.06 -7.71 9.29
CA ILE A 243 6.43 -7.79 9.82
C ILE A 243 7.02 -9.16 9.54
N TYR A 244 6.29 -10.24 9.81
CA TYR A 244 6.73 -11.59 9.49
C TYR A 244 7.06 -11.73 8.01
N ILE A 245 6.15 -11.33 7.11
CA ILE A 245 6.34 -11.43 5.67
C ILE A 245 7.59 -10.69 5.21
N TYR A 246 7.72 -9.40 5.55
CA TYR A 246 8.79 -8.55 5.02
C TYR A 246 10.15 -8.78 5.69
N GLN A 247 10.20 -9.19 6.97
CA GLN A 247 11.45 -9.30 7.70
C GLN A 247 11.95 -10.73 7.91
N TYR A 248 11.09 -11.74 7.81
CA TYR A 248 11.44 -13.12 8.09
C TYR A 248 11.26 -14.04 6.88
N TRP A 249 10.12 -13.96 6.18
CA TRP A 249 9.84 -14.80 5.02
C TRP A 249 10.52 -14.28 3.74
N MET A 250 10.29 -13.03 3.38
CA MET A 250 10.75 -12.43 2.12
C MET A 250 12.27 -12.58 1.90
N PRO A 251 13.15 -12.31 2.90
CA PRO A 251 14.60 -12.42 2.71
C PRO A 251 15.11 -13.83 2.37
N LYS A 252 14.28 -14.86 2.58
CA LYS A 252 14.65 -16.27 2.37
C LYS A 252 13.88 -16.89 1.21
N SER A 253 12.94 -16.17 0.62
CA SER A 253 11.94 -16.72 -0.31
C SER A 253 12.43 -16.85 -1.75
N GLY A 254 13.50 -16.16 -2.16
CA GLY A 254 13.90 -16.02 -3.56
C GLY A 254 13.02 -15.06 -4.37
N TYR A 255 12.18 -14.30 -3.69
CA TYR A 255 11.32 -13.27 -4.28
C TYR A 255 11.68 -11.90 -3.74
N GLU A 256 11.31 -10.85 -4.49
CA GLU A 256 11.31 -9.47 -4.00
C GLU A 256 9.96 -8.80 -4.24
N VAL A 257 9.64 -7.82 -3.41
CA VAL A 257 8.41 -7.03 -3.58
C VAL A 257 8.52 -6.10 -4.78
N ILE A 258 7.45 -6.01 -5.54
CA ILE A 258 7.29 -4.94 -6.52
C ILE A 258 6.62 -3.73 -5.87
N THR A 259 6.59 -2.59 -6.56
CA THR A 259 6.14 -1.32 -5.97
C THR A 259 4.61 -1.24 -5.80
N LEU A 260 3.85 -2.20 -6.35
CA LEU A 260 2.39 -2.24 -6.18
C LEU A 260 2.01 -2.44 -4.71
N PRO A 261 0.91 -1.83 -4.23
CA PRO A 261 0.47 -1.98 -2.86
C PRO A 261 0.04 -3.42 -2.55
N ALA A 262 0.36 -3.89 -1.34
CA ALA A 262 -0.21 -5.12 -0.81
C ALA A 262 -1.69 -4.91 -0.44
N TYR A 263 -2.47 -5.99 -0.45
CA TYR A 263 -3.88 -5.94 -0.11
C TYR A 263 -4.37 -7.21 0.57
N ALA A 264 -5.36 -7.05 1.43
CA ALA A 264 -6.07 -8.15 2.08
C ALA A 264 -7.40 -8.40 1.38
N VAL A 265 -7.71 -9.66 1.09
CA VAL A 265 -9.02 -10.13 0.65
C VAL A 265 -9.68 -10.80 1.85
N PHE A 266 -10.74 -10.20 2.37
CA PHE A 266 -11.42 -10.68 3.57
C PHE A 266 -12.51 -11.69 3.23
N SER A 267 -12.41 -12.90 3.79
CA SER A 267 -13.54 -13.83 3.89
C SER A 267 -14.41 -13.49 5.10
N LYS A 268 -13.80 -12.99 6.18
CA LYS A 268 -14.46 -12.42 7.34
C LYS A 268 -13.79 -11.09 7.69
N ASN A 269 -14.56 -10.01 7.67
CA ASN A 269 -14.06 -8.67 7.88
C ASN A 269 -14.42 -8.15 9.27
N HIS A 270 -13.45 -8.14 10.19
CA HIS A 270 -13.62 -7.74 11.59
C HIS A 270 -14.10 -6.28 11.79
N TYR A 271 -13.94 -5.42 10.79
CA TYR A 271 -14.48 -4.05 10.85
C TYR A 271 -16.01 -4.00 10.71
N LEU A 272 -16.64 -5.13 10.38
CA LEU A 272 -18.07 -5.26 10.12
C LEU A 272 -18.76 -6.30 11.01
N GLU A 273 -17.99 -7.02 11.80
CA GLU A 273 -18.44 -8.08 12.69
C GLU A 273 -18.44 -7.59 14.15
N GLU A 274 -19.23 -8.24 15.00
CA GLU A 274 -19.27 -7.90 16.44
C GLU A 274 -18.03 -8.41 17.20
N ASN A 275 -17.32 -9.38 16.65
CA ASN A 275 -16.09 -9.91 17.22
C ASN A 275 -14.86 -9.48 16.43
N ASP A 276 -13.75 -9.19 17.11
CA ASP A 276 -12.51 -8.65 16.57
C ASP A 276 -11.74 -9.64 15.68
N THR A 277 -12.34 -10.77 15.25
CA THR A 277 -11.67 -11.79 14.45
C THR A 277 -11.89 -11.59 12.97
N PHE A 278 -10.83 -11.79 12.20
CA PHE A 278 -10.88 -11.79 10.73
C PHE A 278 -10.36 -13.09 10.13
N ILE A 279 -10.78 -13.37 8.90
CA ILE A 279 -10.18 -14.38 8.02
C ILE A 279 -9.86 -13.66 6.71
N LEU A 280 -8.63 -13.75 6.27
CA LEU A 280 -8.18 -13.08 5.06
C LEU A 280 -7.11 -13.86 4.29
N ASP A 281 -7.02 -13.56 3.02
CA ASP A 281 -5.87 -13.83 2.16
C ASP A 281 -5.08 -12.52 1.97
N PHE A 282 -3.86 -12.44 2.50
CA PHE A 282 -3.00 -11.27 2.37
C PHE A 282 -2.10 -11.42 1.13
N HIS A 283 -2.33 -10.57 0.14
CA HIS A 283 -1.67 -10.60 -1.14
C HIS A 283 -0.50 -9.62 -1.16
N VAL A 284 0.69 -10.12 -1.41
CA VAL A 284 1.90 -9.32 -1.59
C VAL A 284 2.36 -9.47 -3.04
N PRO A 285 2.28 -8.41 -3.86
CA PRO A 285 2.81 -8.44 -5.23
C PRO A 285 4.33 -8.61 -5.23
N ILE A 286 4.80 -9.60 -5.97
CA ILE A 286 6.21 -10.04 -5.98
C ILE A 286 6.72 -10.26 -7.41
N ARG A 287 8.07 -10.36 -7.53
CA ARG A 287 8.75 -10.92 -8.71
C ARG A 287 9.88 -11.86 -8.27
N VAL A 288 10.33 -12.72 -9.16
CA VAL A 288 11.51 -13.56 -8.94
C VAL A 288 12.76 -12.69 -8.97
N VAL A 289 13.71 -12.95 -8.07
CA VAL A 289 15.03 -12.27 -8.00
C VAL A 289 15.96 -12.84 -9.05
#